data_be411b9e0f5a462a8243fbebb4a880d4
#
_entry.id   be411b9e0f5a462a8243fbebb4a880d4
#
_cell.length_a   1.000
_cell.length_b   1.000
_cell.length_c   1.000
_cell.angle_alpha   90.00
_cell.angle_beta   90.00
_cell.angle_gamma   90.00
#
_symmetry.space_group_name_H-M   'P 1'
#
loop_
_entity.id
_entity.type
_entity.pdbx_description
1 polymer ?
#
loop_
_entity_poly.entity_id
_entity_poly.type
_entity_poly.pdbx_seq_one_letter_code
_entity_poly.pdbx_strand_id
1 'polypeptide(L)'
;MKPKVVIALDVGGTFIKSGLVVDGELLQASCKQHPSFADQDADVIIDQFISIFEDQYQFYSVTLGKSADCTWNIGLAFPGPFDYQHGICYIQGLSKYEALYGKNVREVLYTRFNTLQHKEWAKHLLQADIRFENDAKLFALGVSRLFPNERYISLTLGTGLGSAFIDHASLLNEGPGVPKDGWLYDKPFLEGSIDDAFSRRGILRLAEQMGALEKGMDVKELAEQAKDGNSLCCKVFEEFGTRLAEMLKSYVIDYQPTRIVIGGQIAKSIDLFGPALQKGLADSSMGIFTSENVFEHTLIGISRLFD
;
A
#
# COMPACT_ATOMS: atom_id res chain seq x y z
N MET A 1 21.31 12.86 -18.86
CA MET A 1 20.71 11.50 -18.72
C MET A 1 19.33 11.55 -19.35
N LYS A 2 18.82 10.44 -19.88
CA LYS A 2 17.41 10.37 -20.31
C LYS A 2 16.51 10.37 -19.08
N PRO A 3 15.36 11.07 -19.09
CA PRO A 3 14.41 11.02 -17.98
C PRO A 3 13.97 9.58 -17.71
N LYS A 4 13.88 9.20 -16.43
CA LYS A 4 13.30 7.94 -15.98
C LYS A 4 11.79 8.15 -15.75
N VAL A 5 10.95 7.50 -16.56
CA VAL A 5 9.51 7.57 -16.46
C VAL A 5 8.98 6.24 -15.97
N VAL A 6 8.19 6.26 -14.90
CA VAL A 6 7.54 5.09 -14.34
C VAL A 6 6.03 5.25 -14.48
N ILE A 7 5.38 4.33 -15.19
CA ILE A 7 3.93 4.19 -15.12
C ILE A 7 3.64 3.39 -13.86
N ALA A 8 3.04 4.05 -12.88
CA ALA A 8 2.76 3.48 -11.58
C ALA A 8 1.26 3.17 -11.43
N LEU A 9 0.93 1.94 -11.06
CA LEU A 9 -0.44 1.47 -10.81
C LEU A 9 -0.60 0.98 -9.38
N ASP A 10 -1.59 1.54 -8.67
CA ASP A 10 -2.11 1.01 -7.40
C ASP A 10 -3.34 0.16 -7.72
N VAL A 11 -3.17 -1.17 -7.68
CA VAL A 11 -4.14 -2.16 -8.15
C VAL A 11 -5.06 -2.60 -7.02
N GLY A 12 -6.21 -1.96 -6.90
CA GLY A 12 -7.26 -2.33 -5.93
C GLY A 12 -8.32 -3.26 -6.51
N GLY A 13 -9.15 -3.82 -5.64
CA GLY A 13 -10.24 -4.74 -6.05
C GLY A 13 -11.40 -4.07 -6.79
N THR A 14 -11.66 -2.78 -6.53
CA THR A 14 -12.76 -2.03 -7.20
C THR A 14 -12.23 -1.06 -8.24
N PHE A 15 -11.11 -0.42 -7.94
CA PHE A 15 -10.47 0.56 -8.80
C PHE A 15 -8.97 0.30 -8.92
N ILE A 16 -8.41 0.66 -10.07
CA ILE A 16 -6.98 0.84 -10.27
C ILE A 16 -6.73 2.34 -10.32
N LYS A 17 -5.80 2.81 -9.52
CA LYS A 17 -5.33 4.18 -9.61
C LYS A 17 -3.99 4.20 -10.30
N SER A 18 -3.80 5.15 -11.21
CA SER A 18 -2.57 5.27 -12.00
C SER A 18 -1.99 6.66 -11.92
N GLY A 19 -0.70 6.76 -12.21
CA GLY A 19 0.01 8.03 -12.36
C GLY A 19 1.40 7.82 -12.95
N LEU A 20 2.01 8.91 -13.36
CA LEU A 20 3.38 8.96 -13.87
C LEU A 20 4.31 9.53 -12.81
N VAL A 21 5.40 8.84 -12.56
CA VAL A 21 6.50 9.36 -11.75
C VAL A 21 7.70 9.59 -12.69
N VAL A 22 8.16 10.84 -12.76
CA VAL A 22 9.23 11.26 -13.64
C VAL A 22 10.42 11.70 -12.79
N ASP A 23 11.56 11.04 -12.92
CA ASP A 23 12.78 11.29 -12.12
C ASP A 23 12.50 11.33 -10.60
N GLY A 24 11.59 10.45 -10.14
CA GLY A 24 11.18 10.33 -8.74
C GLY A 24 10.08 11.31 -8.28
N GLU A 25 9.61 12.21 -9.14
CA GLU A 25 8.53 13.17 -8.82
C GLU A 25 7.21 12.76 -9.47
N LEU A 26 6.12 12.74 -8.67
CA LEU A 26 4.78 12.42 -9.16
C LEU A 26 4.24 13.56 -10.02
N LEU A 27 3.87 13.24 -11.26
CA LEU A 27 3.19 14.16 -12.15
C LEU A 27 1.68 14.17 -11.80
N GLN A 28 1.26 15.02 -10.89
CA GLN A 28 -0.09 15.06 -10.32
C GLN A 28 -1.20 15.07 -11.39
N ALA A 29 -1.01 15.81 -12.49
CA ALA A 29 -1.98 15.89 -13.58
C ALA A 29 -2.18 14.56 -14.34
N SER A 30 -1.30 13.57 -14.16
CA SER A 30 -1.41 12.24 -14.75
C SER A 30 -2.25 11.28 -13.90
N CYS A 31 -2.55 11.65 -12.63
CA CYS A 31 -3.26 10.78 -11.70
C CYS A 31 -4.70 10.54 -12.17
N LYS A 32 -5.05 9.27 -12.34
CA LYS A 32 -6.39 8.83 -12.81
C LYS A 32 -6.88 7.63 -12.00
N GLN A 33 -8.19 7.43 -12.03
CA GLN A 33 -8.83 6.26 -11.44
C GLN A 33 -9.62 5.52 -12.52
N HIS A 34 -9.46 4.20 -12.58
CA HIS A 34 -10.08 3.33 -13.57
C HIS A 34 -10.83 2.18 -12.86
N PRO A 35 -11.89 1.62 -13.42
CA PRO A 35 -12.48 0.38 -12.90
C PRO A 35 -11.44 -0.75 -12.97
N SER A 36 -11.43 -1.65 -11.97
CA SER A 36 -10.44 -2.71 -11.92
C SER A 36 -10.80 -3.93 -12.76
N PHE A 37 -12.10 -4.18 -12.96
CA PHE A 37 -12.63 -5.41 -13.54
C PHE A 37 -12.08 -6.68 -12.88
N ALA A 38 -11.77 -6.59 -11.59
CA ALA A 38 -11.06 -7.64 -10.84
C ALA A 38 -11.82 -8.98 -10.74
N ASP A 39 -13.13 -8.97 -10.98
CA ASP A 39 -14.04 -10.12 -10.99
C ASP A 39 -14.28 -10.70 -12.39
N GLN A 40 -13.67 -10.11 -13.42
CA GLN A 40 -13.82 -10.51 -14.82
C GLN A 40 -12.78 -11.55 -15.24
N ASP A 41 -12.91 -12.04 -16.48
CA ASP A 41 -11.95 -12.96 -17.08
C ASP A 41 -10.55 -12.35 -17.20
N ALA A 42 -9.53 -13.21 -17.25
CA ALA A 42 -8.13 -12.80 -17.29
C ALA A 42 -7.81 -11.84 -18.45
N ASP A 43 -8.38 -12.08 -19.65
CA ASP A 43 -8.15 -11.21 -20.79
C ASP A 43 -8.72 -9.80 -20.57
N VAL A 44 -9.90 -9.68 -19.96
CA VAL A 44 -10.52 -8.39 -19.62
C VAL A 44 -9.67 -7.62 -18.61
N ILE A 45 -9.17 -8.30 -17.59
CA ILE A 45 -8.28 -7.70 -16.58
C ILE A 45 -6.98 -7.20 -17.23
N ILE A 46 -6.36 -8.02 -18.07
CA ILE A 46 -5.11 -7.67 -18.76
C ILE A 46 -5.34 -6.53 -19.76
N ASP A 47 -6.43 -6.57 -20.53
CA ASP A 47 -6.77 -5.50 -21.48
C ASP A 47 -7.01 -4.16 -20.76
N GLN A 48 -7.53 -4.20 -19.53
CA GLN A 48 -7.66 -3.01 -18.70
C GLN A 48 -6.28 -2.43 -18.31
N PHE A 49 -5.32 -3.27 -17.90
CA PHE A 49 -3.96 -2.80 -17.64
C PHE A 49 -3.34 -2.18 -18.90
N ILE A 50 -3.48 -2.85 -20.05
CA ILE A 50 -2.97 -2.36 -21.33
C ILE A 50 -3.58 -1.01 -21.70
N SER A 51 -4.89 -0.83 -21.52
CA SER A 51 -5.58 0.44 -21.75
C SER A 51 -5.04 1.57 -20.88
N ILE A 52 -4.78 1.27 -19.58
CA ILE A 52 -4.22 2.26 -18.67
C ILE A 52 -2.78 2.63 -19.07
N PHE A 53 -1.96 1.66 -19.49
CA PHE A 53 -0.59 1.94 -19.94
C PHE A 53 -0.60 2.80 -21.23
N GLU A 54 -1.48 2.50 -22.18
CA GLU A 54 -1.64 3.32 -23.39
C GLU A 54 -2.05 4.75 -23.03
N ASP A 55 -3.02 4.92 -22.14
CA ASP A 55 -3.52 6.23 -21.70
C ASP A 55 -2.43 7.05 -20.99
N GLN A 56 -1.64 6.45 -20.09
CA GLN A 56 -0.54 7.11 -19.40
C GLN A 56 0.61 7.48 -20.35
N TYR A 57 0.95 6.61 -21.28
CA TYR A 57 1.94 6.92 -22.31
C TYR A 57 1.50 8.08 -23.20
N GLN A 58 0.25 8.08 -23.67
CA GLN A 58 -0.33 9.15 -24.49
C GLN A 58 -0.32 10.48 -23.72
N PHE A 59 -0.73 10.47 -22.46
CA PHE A 59 -0.69 11.65 -21.61
C PHE A 59 0.71 12.25 -21.54
N TYR A 60 1.75 11.43 -21.29
CA TYR A 60 3.13 11.87 -21.25
C TYR A 60 3.56 12.48 -22.60
N SER A 61 3.27 11.77 -23.70
CA SER A 61 3.66 12.19 -25.05
C SER A 61 3.05 13.54 -25.44
N VAL A 62 1.78 13.76 -25.09
CA VAL A 62 1.08 15.03 -25.38
C VAL A 62 1.58 16.17 -24.49
N THR A 63 1.82 15.87 -23.21
CA THR A 63 2.14 16.91 -22.21
C THR A 63 3.60 17.35 -22.28
N LEU A 64 4.54 16.40 -22.48
CA LEU A 64 5.98 16.65 -22.43
C LEU A 64 6.69 16.47 -23.77
N GLY A 65 6.03 15.88 -24.78
CA GLY A 65 6.51 15.80 -26.16
C GLY A 65 7.80 14.99 -26.38
N LYS A 66 8.23 14.16 -25.42
CA LYS A 66 9.55 13.50 -25.38
C LYS A 66 9.51 12.00 -25.13
N SER A 67 8.43 11.32 -25.52
CA SER A 67 8.23 9.90 -25.22
C SER A 67 9.30 8.95 -25.75
N ALA A 68 9.96 9.30 -26.85
CA ALA A 68 11.05 8.50 -27.45
C ALA A 68 12.41 8.66 -26.73
N ASP A 69 12.60 9.73 -25.97
CA ASP A 69 13.90 10.08 -25.37
C ASP A 69 13.99 9.75 -23.86
N CYS A 70 13.06 8.97 -23.33
CA CYS A 70 13.05 8.57 -21.92
C CYS A 70 13.24 7.06 -21.75
N THR A 71 13.56 6.64 -20.52
CA THR A 71 13.55 5.25 -20.10
C THR A 71 12.23 4.95 -19.43
N TRP A 72 11.42 4.05 -20.03
CA TRP A 72 10.14 3.62 -19.49
C TRP A 72 10.30 2.45 -18.54
N ASN A 73 9.55 2.51 -17.44
CA ASN A 73 9.37 1.41 -16.49
C ASN A 73 7.88 1.31 -16.12
N ILE A 74 7.46 0.14 -15.69
CA ILE A 74 6.10 -0.14 -15.25
C ILE A 74 6.15 -0.77 -13.87
N GLY A 75 5.52 -0.15 -12.89
CA GLY A 75 5.45 -0.68 -11.54
C GLY A 75 4.01 -0.83 -11.07
N LEU A 76 3.73 -1.93 -10.38
CA LEU A 76 2.39 -2.23 -9.88
C LEU A 76 2.44 -2.56 -8.39
N ALA A 77 1.69 -1.78 -7.60
CA ALA A 77 1.25 -2.21 -6.28
C ALA A 77 0.17 -3.26 -6.50
N PHE A 78 0.46 -4.53 -6.23
CA PHE A 78 -0.47 -5.63 -6.53
C PHE A 78 -0.93 -6.33 -5.25
N PRO A 79 -2.23 -6.64 -5.10
CA PRO A 79 -2.71 -7.34 -3.93
C PRO A 79 -2.15 -8.76 -3.85
N GLY A 80 -1.94 -9.23 -2.63
CA GLY A 80 -1.53 -10.62 -2.39
C GLY A 80 -2.71 -11.60 -2.20
N PRO A 81 -2.42 -12.90 -2.21
CA PRO A 81 -1.10 -13.54 -2.40
C PRO A 81 -0.53 -13.42 -3.82
N PHE A 82 0.74 -13.02 -3.91
CA PHE A 82 1.42 -12.79 -5.19
C PHE A 82 2.93 -13.03 -5.04
N ASP A 83 3.56 -13.68 -6.00
CA ASP A 83 5.02 -13.75 -6.09
C ASP A 83 5.54 -12.49 -6.79
N TYR A 84 5.91 -11.50 -6.01
CA TYR A 84 6.33 -10.20 -6.51
C TYR A 84 7.63 -10.27 -7.32
N GLN A 85 8.52 -11.19 -6.97
CA GLN A 85 9.77 -11.38 -7.68
C GLN A 85 9.55 -11.93 -9.09
N HIS A 86 8.71 -12.95 -9.23
CA HIS A 86 8.47 -13.62 -10.52
C HIS A 86 7.25 -13.07 -11.26
N GLY A 87 6.38 -12.31 -10.60
CA GLY A 87 5.18 -11.71 -11.19
C GLY A 87 4.02 -12.71 -11.32
N ILE A 88 3.92 -13.70 -10.41
CA ILE A 88 2.92 -14.77 -10.47
C ILE A 88 1.80 -14.51 -9.46
N CYS A 89 0.55 -14.51 -9.94
CA CYS A 89 -0.64 -14.32 -9.10
C CYS A 89 -1.05 -15.64 -8.44
N TYR A 90 -1.23 -15.61 -7.09
CA TYR A 90 -1.75 -16.73 -6.30
C TYR A 90 -3.04 -16.39 -5.56
N ILE A 91 -3.76 -15.37 -6.02
CA ILE A 91 -5.02 -14.94 -5.39
C ILE A 91 -6.11 -15.98 -5.66
N GLN A 92 -6.73 -16.48 -4.59
CA GLN A 92 -7.83 -17.42 -4.63
C GLN A 92 -8.75 -17.19 -3.43
N GLY A 93 -10.07 -17.30 -3.63
CA GLY A 93 -11.07 -17.15 -2.55
C GLY A 93 -11.27 -15.71 -2.06
N LEU A 94 -10.79 -14.68 -2.80
CA LEU A 94 -10.90 -13.27 -2.43
C LEU A 94 -11.86 -12.47 -3.32
N SER A 95 -12.56 -13.12 -4.27
CA SER A 95 -13.49 -12.50 -5.22
C SER A 95 -12.88 -11.34 -6.03
N LYS A 96 -11.56 -11.36 -6.23
CA LYS A 96 -10.83 -10.39 -7.04
C LYS A 96 -9.60 -11.04 -7.66
N TYR A 97 -9.34 -10.80 -8.93
CA TYR A 97 -8.17 -11.27 -9.68
C TYR A 97 -7.98 -12.80 -9.69
N GLU A 98 -9.00 -13.59 -9.34
CA GLU A 98 -8.91 -15.05 -9.30
C GLU A 98 -8.67 -15.64 -10.70
N ALA A 99 -9.15 -14.99 -11.74
CA ALA A 99 -8.89 -15.39 -13.13
C ALA A 99 -7.41 -15.31 -13.53
N LEU A 100 -6.59 -14.61 -12.74
CA LEU A 100 -5.12 -14.55 -12.91
C LEU A 100 -4.38 -15.62 -12.11
N TYR A 101 -5.06 -16.48 -11.33
CA TYR A 101 -4.42 -17.51 -10.52
C TYR A 101 -3.46 -18.37 -11.34
N GLY A 102 -2.22 -18.53 -10.87
CA GLY A 102 -1.16 -19.30 -11.52
C GLY A 102 -0.55 -18.65 -12.76
N LYS A 103 -1.03 -17.49 -13.21
CA LYS A 103 -0.48 -16.78 -14.38
C LYS A 103 0.70 -15.90 -13.96
N ASN A 104 1.74 -15.91 -14.79
CA ASN A 104 2.81 -14.91 -14.73
C ASN A 104 2.32 -13.63 -15.42
N VAL A 105 1.85 -12.66 -14.61
CA VAL A 105 1.28 -11.40 -15.11
C VAL A 105 2.31 -10.61 -15.91
N ARG A 106 3.59 -10.64 -15.53
CA ARG A 106 4.67 -9.97 -16.26
C ARG A 106 4.81 -10.50 -17.68
N GLU A 107 4.86 -11.82 -17.83
CA GLU A 107 4.98 -12.47 -19.16
C GLU A 107 3.74 -12.23 -20.02
N VAL A 108 2.55 -12.24 -19.42
CA VAL A 108 1.31 -11.95 -20.14
C VAL A 108 1.30 -10.50 -20.66
N LEU A 109 1.77 -9.54 -19.85
CA LEU A 109 1.90 -8.15 -20.28
C LEU A 109 2.91 -7.99 -21.43
N TYR A 110 4.09 -8.60 -21.34
CA TYR A 110 5.06 -8.58 -22.44
C TYR A 110 4.50 -9.22 -23.71
N THR A 111 3.79 -10.34 -23.60
CA THR A 111 3.12 -10.98 -24.74
C THR A 111 2.12 -10.03 -25.38
N ARG A 112 1.32 -9.31 -24.58
CA ARG A 112 0.34 -8.35 -25.08
C ARG A 112 1.02 -7.15 -25.76
N PHE A 113 2.08 -6.59 -25.18
CA PHE A 113 2.87 -5.53 -25.82
C PHE A 113 3.46 -5.98 -27.16
N ASN A 114 3.98 -7.22 -27.22
CA ASN A 114 4.54 -7.77 -28.44
C ASN A 114 3.49 -7.89 -29.56
N THR A 115 2.24 -8.29 -29.24
CA THR A 115 1.16 -8.34 -30.26
C THR A 115 0.76 -6.93 -30.75
N LEU A 116 0.99 -5.91 -29.94
CA LEU A 116 0.65 -4.51 -30.22
C LEU A 116 1.84 -3.68 -30.71
N GLN A 117 3.00 -4.29 -31.01
CA GLN A 117 4.23 -3.56 -31.37
C GLN A 117 4.13 -2.74 -32.67
N HIS A 118 3.06 -2.87 -33.43
CA HIS A 118 2.75 -1.97 -34.54
C HIS A 118 2.34 -0.56 -34.06
N LYS A 119 1.94 -0.42 -32.78
CA LYS A 119 1.69 0.85 -32.11
C LYS A 119 2.99 1.33 -31.43
N GLU A 120 3.34 2.60 -31.61
CA GLU A 120 4.58 3.19 -31.08
C GLU A 120 4.72 3.02 -29.55
N TRP A 121 3.64 3.29 -28.80
CA TRP A 121 3.66 3.17 -27.35
C TRP A 121 3.96 1.74 -26.87
N ALA A 122 3.37 0.73 -27.52
CA ALA A 122 3.58 -0.66 -27.14
C ALA A 122 5.03 -1.11 -27.44
N LYS A 123 5.62 -0.59 -28.54
CA LYS A 123 7.03 -0.82 -28.89
C LYS A 123 7.98 -0.26 -27.81
N HIS A 124 7.68 0.91 -27.25
CA HIS A 124 8.47 1.48 -26.16
C HIS A 124 8.26 0.70 -24.84
N LEU A 125 7.01 0.38 -24.49
CA LEU A 125 6.72 -0.34 -23.24
C LEU A 125 7.13 -1.81 -23.26
N LEU A 126 7.33 -2.40 -24.44
CA LEU A 126 7.92 -3.74 -24.58
C LEU A 126 9.38 -3.79 -24.07
N GLN A 127 10.06 -2.64 -24.00
CA GLN A 127 11.42 -2.53 -23.47
C GLN A 127 11.46 -2.08 -22.00
N ALA A 128 10.29 -1.81 -21.41
CA ALA A 128 10.20 -1.38 -20.02
C ALA A 128 10.48 -2.55 -19.06
N ASP A 129 11.18 -2.28 -17.96
CA ASP A 129 11.22 -3.20 -16.83
C ASP A 129 9.86 -3.16 -16.10
N ILE A 130 9.30 -4.34 -15.78
CA ILE A 130 8.01 -4.47 -15.09
C ILE A 130 8.26 -5.07 -13.71
N ARG A 131 7.91 -4.32 -12.65
CA ARG A 131 8.07 -4.76 -11.26
C ARG A 131 6.78 -4.67 -10.47
N PHE A 132 6.66 -5.57 -9.51
CA PHE A 132 5.53 -5.69 -8.61
C PHE A 132 6.01 -5.64 -7.16
N GLU A 133 5.19 -5.09 -6.28
CA GLU A 133 5.38 -5.20 -4.83
C GLU A 133 4.04 -5.00 -4.11
N ASN A 134 4.00 -5.33 -2.84
CA ASN A 134 2.85 -5.12 -1.97
C ASN A 134 2.60 -3.62 -1.71
N ASP A 135 1.33 -3.22 -1.65
CA ASP A 135 0.90 -1.83 -1.47
C ASP A 135 1.44 -1.18 -0.18
N ALA A 136 1.43 -1.90 0.95
CA ALA A 136 1.95 -1.38 2.22
C ALA A 136 3.47 -1.19 2.19
N LYS A 137 4.21 -2.09 1.52
CA LYS A 137 5.65 -1.94 1.31
C LYS A 137 5.96 -0.74 0.43
N LEU A 138 5.19 -0.55 -0.64
CA LEU A 138 5.35 0.59 -1.54
C LEU A 138 4.99 1.90 -0.86
N PHE A 139 3.92 1.93 -0.06
CA PHE A 139 3.62 3.08 0.78
C PHE A 139 4.82 3.45 1.67
N ALA A 140 5.37 2.47 2.40
CA ALA A 140 6.53 2.67 3.24
C ALA A 140 7.73 3.19 2.44
N LEU A 141 8.03 2.57 1.30
CA LEU A 141 9.14 2.98 0.43
C LEU A 141 8.96 4.41 -0.10
N GLY A 142 7.74 4.83 -0.39
CA GLY A 142 7.44 6.22 -0.77
C GLY A 142 7.65 7.21 0.36
N VAL A 143 7.21 6.87 1.58
CA VAL A 143 7.42 7.70 2.78
C VAL A 143 8.90 7.85 3.11
N SER A 144 9.75 6.89 2.74
CA SER A 144 11.18 6.96 3.02
C SER A 144 11.91 8.16 2.40
N ARG A 145 11.29 8.83 1.41
CA ARG A 145 11.80 10.12 0.90
C ARG A 145 11.78 11.23 1.96
N LEU A 146 10.83 11.17 2.88
CA LEU A 146 10.73 12.14 4.00
C LEU A 146 11.74 11.83 5.09
N PHE A 147 12.11 10.56 5.24
CA PHE A 147 12.97 10.04 6.31
C PHE A 147 14.10 9.14 5.77
N PRO A 148 14.97 9.66 4.86
CA PRO A 148 15.90 8.83 4.09
C PRO A 148 16.97 8.13 4.93
N ASN A 149 17.28 8.68 6.11
CA ASN A 149 18.34 8.17 6.99
C ASN A 149 17.75 7.52 8.27
N GLU A 150 16.44 7.28 8.30
CA GLU A 150 15.80 6.73 9.48
C GLU A 150 15.48 5.24 9.32
N ARG A 151 15.34 4.59 10.47
CA ARG A 151 14.80 3.25 10.62
C ARG A 151 13.39 3.36 11.18
N TYR A 152 12.41 2.75 10.51
CA TYR A 152 11.03 2.82 10.97
C TYR A 152 10.20 1.58 10.62
N ILE A 153 9.13 1.38 11.40
CA ILE A 153 8.07 0.42 11.12
C ILE A 153 6.92 1.19 10.49
N SER A 154 6.47 0.75 9.33
CA SER A 154 5.30 1.31 8.63
C SER A 154 4.12 0.38 8.75
N LEU A 155 2.95 0.95 9.06
CA LEU A 155 1.67 0.25 9.14
C LEU A 155 0.67 0.94 8.22
N THR A 156 -0.09 0.17 7.47
CA THR A 156 -1.30 0.66 6.79
C THR A 156 -2.51 0.05 7.46
N LEU A 157 -3.36 0.88 8.07
CA LEU A 157 -4.53 0.47 8.84
C LEU A 157 -5.81 0.79 8.05
N GLY A 158 -6.53 -0.26 7.64
CA GLY A 158 -7.72 -0.12 6.80
C GLY A 158 -8.61 -1.36 6.86
N THR A 159 -9.05 -1.87 5.71
CA THR A 159 -9.78 -3.14 5.61
C THR A 159 -8.99 -4.29 6.22
N GLY A 160 -7.67 -4.28 6.01
CA GLY A 160 -6.68 -5.13 6.65
C GLY A 160 -5.54 -4.30 7.22
N LEU A 161 -4.55 -4.98 7.81
CA LEU A 161 -3.30 -4.42 8.26
C LEU A 161 -2.19 -4.81 7.27
N GLY A 162 -1.53 -3.79 6.70
CA GLY A 162 -0.28 -3.96 5.99
C GLY A 162 0.90 -3.46 6.84
N SER A 163 2.09 -4.01 6.61
CA SER A 163 3.29 -3.60 7.34
C SER A 163 4.53 -3.63 6.45
N ALA A 164 5.52 -2.82 6.81
CA ALA A 164 6.85 -2.83 6.22
C ALA A 164 7.89 -2.32 7.22
N PHE A 165 9.11 -2.76 7.06
CA PHE A 165 10.26 -2.34 7.85
C PHE A 165 11.26 -1.65 6.92
N ILE A 166 11.65 -0.44 7.28
CA ILE A 166 12.54 0.41 6.46
C ILE A 166 13.80 0.74 7.25
N ASP A 167 14.94 0.52 6.65
CA ASP A 167 16.23 0.96 7.15
C ASP A 167 16.98 1.75 6.06
N HIS A 168 17.28 3.03 6.33
CA HIS A 168 17.96 3.93 5.39
C HIS A 168 17.36 3.86 3.97
N ALA A 169 16.05 4.10 3.92
CA ALA A 169 15.27 4.13 2.69
C ALA A 169 15.23 2.79 1.89
N SER A 170 15.58 1.67 2.53
CA SER A 170 15.54 0.33 1.95
C SER A 170 14.52 -0.55 2.68
N LEU A 171 13.77 -1.35 1.93
CA LEU A 171 12.87 -2.37 2.48
C LEU A 171 13.68 -3.51 3.10
N LEU A 172 13.31 -3.93 4.31
CA LEU A 172 13.83 -5.12 4.94
C LEU A 172 12.78 -6.23 4.93
N ASN A 173 13.18 -7.40 4.44
CA ASN A 173 12.33 -8.60 4.41
C ASN A 173 12.69 -9.61 5.51
N GLU A 174 13.82 -9.40 6.21
CA GLU A 174 14.31 -10.22 7.30
C GLU A 174 15.35 -9.46 8.13
N GLY A 175 15.63 -9.93 9.33
CA GLY A 175 16.63 -9.35 10.22
C GLY A 175 16.18 -9.33 11.70
N PRO A 176 17.01 -8.82 12.60
CA PRO A 176 16.63 -8.68 14.00
C PRO A 176 15.37 -7.83 14.14
N GLY A 177 14.32 -8.38 14.78
CA GLY A 177 13.04 -7.71 14.96
C GLY A 177 12.20 -7.53 13.67
N VAL A 178 12.68 -8.04 12.52
CA VAL A 178 11.93 -8.01 11.25
C VAL A 178 11.37 -9.40 10.99
N PRO A 179 10.03 -9.59 10.98
CA PRO A 179 9.44 -10.87 10.63
C PRO A 179 9.68 -11.19 9.16
N LYS A 180 9.52 -12.45 8.79
CA LYS A 180 9.68 -12.91 7.41
C LYS A 180 8.87 -12.01 6.47
N ASP A 181 9.50 -11.55 5.42
CA ASP A 181 8.95 -10.62 4.42
C ASP A 181 8.44 -9.28 5.00
N GLY A 182 8.79 -8.94 6.25
CA GLY A 182 8.30 -7.74 6.92
C GLY A 182 6.80 -7.78 7.28
N TRP A 183 6.15 -8.94 7.24
CA TRP A 183 4.70 -9.07 7.42
C TRP A 183 4.31 -9.34 8.86
N LEU A 184 3.43 -8.48 9.37
CA LEU A 184 2.83 -8.60 10.70
C LEU A 184 1.42 -9.20 10.67
N TYR A 185 0.69 -9.09 9.57
CA TYR A 185 -0.73 -9.38 9.49
C TYR A 185 -1.12 -10.80 9.96
N ASP A 186 -0.26 -11.80 9.70
CA ASP A 186 -0.48 -13.21 10.00
C ASP A 186 0.07 -13.65 11.37
N LYS A 187 0.74 -12.75 12.11
CA LYS A 187 1.33 -13.09 13.41
C LYS A 187 0.23 -13.19 14.48
N PRO A 188 0.37 -14.10 15.43
CA PRO A 188 -0.61 -14.26 16.50
C PRO A 188 -0.65 -13.02 17.40
N PHE A 189 -1.85 -12.59 17.74
CA PHE A 189 -2.11 -11.55 18.73
C PHE A 189 -3.45 -11.78 19.42
N LEU A 190 -3.47 -11.81 20.74
CA LEU A 190 -4.64 -12.22 21.54
C LEU A 190 -5.19 -13.58 21.08
N GLU A 191 -6.48 -13.65 20.80
CA GLU A 191 -7.17 -14.88 20.34
C GLU A 191 -7.15 -15.06 18.81
N GLY A 192 -6.43 -14.21 18.06
CA GLY A 192 -6.43 -14.21 16.59
C GLY A 192 -5.07 -13.79 16.01
N SER A 193 -5.14 -13.12 14.88
CA SER A 193 -3.99 -12.52 14.21
C SER A 193 -3.91 -11.01 14.46
N ILE A 194 -2.74 -10.43 14.17
CA ILE A 194 -2.56 -8.97 14.18
C ILE A 194 -3.57 -8.29 13.24
N ASP A 195 -3.84 -8.85 12.05
CA ASP A 195 -4.85 -8.32 11.14
C ASP A 195 -6.26 -8.36 11.74
N ASP A 196 -6.59 -9.44 12.47
CA ASP A 196 -7.89 -9.53 13.15
C ASP A 196 -8.09 -8.47 14.24
N ALA A 197 -7.01 -8.01 14.86
CA ALA A 197 -7.07 -7.00 15.93
C ALA A 197 -7.00 -5.56 15.39
N PHE A 198 -6.19 -5.30 14.35
CA PHE A 198 -5.83 -3.94 13.91
C PHE A 198 -6.33 -3.58 12.51
N SER A 199 -7.37 -4.25 12.04
CA SER A 199 -8.13 -3.89 10.84
C SER A 199 -9.48 -3.26 11.21
N ARG A 200 -10.24 -2.84 10.18
CA ARG A 200 -11.64 -2.41 10.34
C ARG A 200 -12.44 -3.41 11.17
N ARG A 201 -12.29 -4.72 10.90
CA ARG A 201 -12.98 -5.78 11.66
C ARG A 201 -12.61 -5.76 13.14
N GLY A 202 -11.33 -5.54 13.43
CA GLY A 202 -10.81 -5.51 14.80
C GLY A 202 -11.41 -4.38 15.62
N ILE A 203 -11.46 -3.16 15.07
CA ILE A 203 -12.08 -2.01 15.75
C ILE A 203 -13.57 -2.25 15.99
N LEU A 204 -14.31 -2.75 15.00
CA LEU A 204 -15.75 -3.02 15.15
C LEU A 204 -16.01 -4.11 16.19
N ARG A 205 -15.21 -5.18 16.21
CA ARG A 205 -15.29 -6.22 17.24
C ARG A 205 -15.00 -5.66 18.64
N LEU A 206 -13.99 -4.82 18.76
CA LEU A 206 -13.67 -4.16 20.02
C LEU A 206 -14.80 -3.25 20.50
N ALA A 207 -15.38 -2.47 19.57
CA ALA A 207 -16.53 -1.62 19.88
C ALA A 207 -17.77 -2.43 20.33
N GLU A 208 -18.02 -3.58 19.70
CA GLU A 208 -19.10 -4.50 20.10
C GLU A 208 -18.86 -5.06 21.51
N GLN A 209 -17.65 -5.55 21.79
CA GLN A 209 -17.26 -6.05 23.12
C GLN A 209 -17.41 -5.01 24.22
N MET A 210 -17.17 -3.74 23.90
CA MET A 210 -17.29 -2.62 24.85
C MET A 210 -18.70 -2.00 24.91
N GLY A 211 -19.64 -2.50 24.11
CA GLY A 211 -21.02 -1.99 24.05
C GLY A 211 -21.14 -0.61 23.39
N ALA A 212 -20.15 -0.23 22.56
CA ALA A 212 -20.12 1.04 21.85
C ALA A 212 -20.65 0.95 20.41
N LEU A 213 -20.87 -0.27 19.88
CA LEU A 213 -21.28 -0.47 18.49
C LEU A 213 -22.81 -0.44 18.36
N GLU A 214 -23.35 0.51 17.63
CA GLU A 214 -24.76 0.57 17.27
C GLU A 214 -25.00 -0.03 15.88
N LYS A 215 -26.24 -0.40 15.59
CA LYS A 215 -26.60 -1.02 14.31
C LYS A 215 -26.32 -0.09 13.13
N GLY A 216 -25.49 -0.55 12.20
CA GLY A 216 -25.17 0.17 10.98
C GLY A 216 -23.98 1.11 11.09
N MET A 217 -23.34 1.18 12.26
CA MET A 217 -22.10 1.94 12.45
C MET A 217 -20.90 1.25 11.78
N ASP A 218 -20.01 2.06 11.23
CA ASP A 218 -18.69 1.69 10.83
C ASP A 218 -17.63 2.45 11.67
N VAL A 219 -16.36 2.20 11.44
CA VAL A 219 -15.24 2.87 12.12
C VAL A 219 -15.32 4.38 11.99
N LYS A 220 -15.82 4.89 10.86
CA LYS A 220 -16.00 6.32 10.62
C LYS A 220 -17.00 6.93 11.61
N GLU A 221 -18.19 6.34 11.73
CA GLU A 221 -19.24 6.80 12.64
C GLU A 221 -18.80 6.69 14.10
N LEU A 222 -18.08 5.60 14.46
CA LEU A 222 -17.47 5.45 15.79
C LEU A 222 -16.49 6.59 16.09
N ALA A 223 -15.65 6.95 15.12
CA ALA A 223 -14.68 8.04 15.28
C ALA A 223 -15.37 9.41 15.39
N GLU A 224 -16.42 9.66 14.61
CA GLU A 224 -17.23 10.87 14.70
C GLU A 224 -17.87 10.99 16.08
N GLN A 225 -18.51 9.94 16.58
CA GLN A 225 -19.09 9.95 17.93
C GLN A 225 -18.03 10.14 19.03
N ALA A 226 -16.84 9.54 18.89
CA ALA A 226 -15.76 9.77 19.84
C ALA A 226 -15.32 11.23 19.86
N LYS A 227 -15.22 11.88 18.69
CA LYS A 227 -14.90 13.31 18.57
C LYS A 227 -15.98 14.21 19.15
N ASP A 228 -17.25 13.80 19.09
CA ASP A 228 -18.39 14.46 19.69
C ASP A 228 -18.51 14.20 21.21
N GLY A 229 -17.56 13.47 21.81
CA GLY A 229 -17.47 13.27 23.25
C GLY A 229 -18.19 12.03 23.79
N ASN A 230 -18.60 11.09 22.93
CA ASN A 230 -19.13 9.80 23.39
C ASN A 230 -18.04 9.01 24.12
N SER A 231 -18.19 8.85 25.43
CA SER A 231 -17.17 8.25 26.29
C SER A 231 -16.87 6.78 25.99
N LEU A 232 -17.84 6.03 25.51
CA LEU A 232 -17.62 4.61 25.13
C LEU A 232 -16.81 4.53 23.83
N CYS A 233 -17.14 5.34 22.83
CA CYS A 233 -16.40 5.41 21.57
C CYS A 233 -14.96 5.90 21.81
N CYS A 234 -14.77 6.90 22.69
CA CYS A 234 -13.42 7.32 23.08
C CYS A 234 -12.59 6.17 23.68
N LYS A 235 -13.18 5.39 24.60
CA LYS A 235 -12.51 4.23 25.20
C LYS A 235 -12.16 3.14 24.20
N VAL A 236 -12.96 2.93 23.14
CA VAL A 236 -12.64 1.98 22.07
C VAL A 236 -11.33 2.37 21.38
N PHE A 237 -11.17 3.62 21.02
CA PHE A 237 -9.93 4.09 20.36
C PHE A 237 -8.74 4.14 21.33
N GLU A 238 -8.95 4.50 22.60
CA GLU A 238 -7.91 4.43 23.62
C GLU A 238 -7.39 3.00 23.81
N GLU A 239 -8.29 2.04 23.93
CA GLU A 239 -7.95 0.60 24.04
C GLU A 239 -7.26 0.09 22.75
N PHE A 240 -7.75 0.49 21.58
CA PHE A 240 -7.10 0.17 20.29
C PHE A 240 -5.65 0.67 20.27
N GLY A 241 -5.41 1.91 20.68
CA GLY A 241 -4.06 2.49 20.75
C GLY A 241 -3.17 1.76 21.76
N THR A 242 -3.71 1.37 22.92
CA THR A 242 -3.00 0.61 23.93
C THR A 242 -2.58 -0.77 23.41
N ARG A 243 -3.49 -1.50 22.79
CA ARG A 243 -3.21 -2.81 22.17
C ARG A 243 -2.21 -2.71 21.03
N LEU A 244 -2.29 -1.63 20.22
CA LEU A 244 -1.34 -1.40 19.13
C LEU A 244 0.09 -1.20 19.67
N ALA A 245 0.23 -0.46 20.77
CA ALA A 245 1.52 -0.30 21.45
C ALA A 245 2.03 -1.63 22.00
N GLU A 246 1.17 -2.43 22.63
CA GLU A 246 1.52 -3.75 23.15
C GLU A 246 2.02 -4.69 22.04
N MET A 247 1.31 -4.73 20.92
CA MET A 247 1.70 -5.49 19.73
C MET A 247 3.07 -5.05 19.18
N LEU A 248 3.32 -3.76 19.13
CA LEU A 248 4.57 -3.21 18.58
C LEU A 248 5.77 -3.38 19.52
N LYS A 249 5.54 -3.58 20.81
CA LYS A 249 6.59 -3.53 21.85
C LYS A 249 7.79 -4.43 21.59
N SER A 250 7.57 -5.69 21.20
CA SER A 250 8.65 -6.62 20.87
C SER A 250 9.45 -6.16 19.66
N TYR A 251 8.74 -5.74 18.61
CA TYR A 251 9.37 -5.26 17.37
C TYR A 251 10.17 -3.98 17.60
N VAL A 252 9.66 -3.06 18.42
CA VAL A 252 10.37 -1.83 18.80
C VAL A 252 11.66 -2.16 19.55
N ILE A 253 11.64 -3.09 20.49
CA ILE A 253 12.83 -3.50 21.26
C ILE A 253 13.88 -4.12 20.34
N ASP A 254 13.49 -5.04 19.47
CA ASP A 254 14.42 -5.84 18.68
C ASP A 254 14.89 -5.10 17.43
N TYR A 255 14.00 -4.34 16.76
CA TYR A 255 14.30 -3.61 15.54
C TYR A 255 14.88 -2.21 15.80
N GLN A 256 14.57 -1.60 16.92
CA GLN A 256 15.00 -0.26 17.34
C GLN A 256 14.69 0.83 16.31
N PRO A 257 13.42 0.99 15.90
CA PRO A 257 13.05 2.06 15.00
C PRO A 257 13.11 3.42 15.69
N THR A 258 13.36 4.48 14.94
CA THR A 258 13.26 5.87 15.42
C THR A 258 11.83 6.40 15.28
N ARG A 259 11.00 5.70 14.48
CA ARG A 259 9.66 6.18 14.09
C ARG A 259 8.68 5.02 13.82
N ILE A 260 7.41 5.27 14.10
CA ILE A 260 6.27 4.50 13.59
C ILE A 260 5.56 5.36 12.54
N VAL A 261 5.41 4.82 11.33
CA VAL A 261 4.66 5.46 10.23
C VAL A 261 3.32 4.78 10.11
N ILE A 262 2.23 5.55 10.09
CA ILE A 262 0.87 5.02 10.02
C ILE A 262 0.14 5.66 8.84
N GLY A 263 -0.34 4.81 7.92
CA GLY A 263 -1.20 5.19 6.80
C GLY A 263 -2.53 4.44 6.83
N GLY A 264 -3.38 4.70 5.83
CA GLY A 264 -4.69 4.06 5.68
C GLY A 264 -5.84 4.84 6.29
N GLN A 265 -7.05 4.33 6.12
CA GLN A 265 -8.26 5.08 6.51
C GLN A 265 -8.39 5.24 8.03
N ILE A 266 -7.93 4.25 8.81
CA ILE A 266 -7.97 4.28 10.27
C ILE A 266 -6.99 5.31 10.83
N ALA A 267 -5.88 5.60 10.11
CA ALA A 267 -4.90 6.62 10.50
C ALA A 267 -5.53 8.02 10.66
N LYS A 268 -6.65 8.31 9.99
CA LYS A 268 -7.41 9.56 10.15
C LYS A 268 -7.99 9.77 11.56
N SER A 269 -8.00 8.72 12.36
CA SER A 269 -8.46 8.75 13.75
C SER A 269 -7.28 8.75 14.74
N ILE A 270 -6.07 9.13 14.30
CA ILE A 270 -4.87 9.14 15.14
C ILE A 270 -5.04 9.99 16.41
N ASP A 271 -5.79 11.07 16.32
CA ASP A 271 -6.07 11.96 17.46
C ASP A 271 -6.78 11.22 18.60
N LEU A 272 -7.52 10.15 18.30
CA LEU A 272 -8.27 9.36 19.26
C LEU A 272 -7.43 8.22 19.88
N PHE A 273 -6.56 7.56 19.11
CA PHE A 273 -5.78 6.42 19.60
C PHE A 273 -4.28 6.72 19.76
N GLY A 274 -3.77 7.75 19.11
CA GLY A 274 -2.36 8.13 19.12
C GLY A 274 -1.79 8.40 20.53
N PRO A 275 -2.50 9.13 21.41
CA PRO A 275 -2.04 9.36 22.78
C PRO A 275 -1.82 8.08 23.57
N ALA A 276 -2.72 7.09 23.45
CA ALA A 276 -2.57 5.80 24.11
C ALA A 276 -1.44 4.96 23.48
N LEU A 277 -1.32 4.98 22.16
CA LEU A 277 -0.19 4.37 21.44
C LEU A 277 1.15 4.96 21.92
N GLN A 278 1.30 6.27 21.92
CA GLN A 278 2.55 6.95 22.35
C GLN A 278 2.91 6.60 23.79
N LYS A 279 1.92 6.61 24.67
CA LYS A 279 2.10 6.24 26.09
C LYS A 279 2.55 4.78 26.26
N GLY A 280 1.99 3.87 25.46
CA GLY A 280 2.28 2.42 25.56
C GLY A 280 3.63 2.02 24.97
N LEU A 281 4.18 2.78 24.01
CA LEU A 281 5.50 2.53 23.43
C LEU A 281 6.66 2.80 24.40
N ALA A 282 6.41 3.38 25.58
CA ALA A 282 7.35 3.64 26.66
C ALA A 282 8.59 4.50 26.31
N ASP A 283 8.79 4.81 25.04
CA ASP A 283 9.83 5.72 24.56
C ASP A 283 9.17 6.99 24.04
N SER A 284 9.20 8.04 24.84
CA SER A 284 8.64 9.35 24.49
C SER A 284 9.40 10.04 23.34
N SER A 285 10.59 9.56 22.99
CA SER A 285 11.40 10.08 21.88
C SER A 285 11.01 9.46 20.53
N MET A 286 10.29 8.33 20.53
CA MET A 286 9.84 7.70 19.28
C MET A 286 8.83 8.56 18.53
N GLY A 287 9.16 8.92 17.30
CA GLY A 287 8.26 9.69 16.45
C GLY A 287 7.08 8.83 15.96
N ILE A 288 5.86 9.38 16.01
CA ILE A 288 4.73 8.85 15.26
C ILE A 288 4.45 9.80 14.12
N PHE A 289 4.45 9.29 12.90
CA PHE A 289 4.10 10.03 11.69
C PHE A 289 2.89 9.41 11.04
N THR A 290 1.89 10.21 10.73
CA THR A 290 0.71 9.78 9.98
C THR A 290 0.68 10.45 8.61
N SER A 291 0.36 9.67 7.58
CA SER A 291 0.19 10.19 6.24
C SER A 291 -1.25 10.03 5.77
N GLU A 292 -1.84 11.14 5.33
CA GLU A 292 -3.13 11.16 4.64
C GLU A 292 -2.97 10.86 3.14
N ASN A 293 -1.77 11.05 2.57
CA ASN A 293 -1.48 10.91 1.15
C ASN A 293 -0.94 9.51 0.79
N VAL A 294 -1.62 8.46 1.27
CA VAL A 294 -1.18 7.07 1.03
C VAL A 294 -1.01 6.78 -0.45
N PHE A 295 -1.95 7.22 -1.29
CA PHE A 295 -1.89 7.03 -2.74
C PHE A 295 -0.62 7.64 -3.36
N GLU A 296 -0.32 8.89 -3.06
CA GLU A 296 0.86 9.57 -3.59
C GLU A 296 2.16 8.85 -3.17
N HIS A 297 2.27 8.51 -1.88
CA HIS A 297 3.42 7.76 -1.39
C HIS A 297 3.53 6.39 -2.04
N THR A 298 2.41 5.69 -2.28
CA THR A 298 2.43 4.40 -2.98
C THR A 298 2.98 4.54 -4.40
N LEU A 299 2.52 5.54 -5.18
CA LEU A 299 3.04 5.78 -6.54
C LEU A 299 4.53 6.15 -6.54
N ILE A 300 4.96 7.00 -5.60
CA ILE A 300 6.37 7.34 -5.43
C ILE A 300 7.17 6.08 -5.04
N GLY A 301 6.65 5.26 -4.12
CA GLY A 301 7.28 4.00 -3.73
C GLY A 301 7.42 3.01 -4.88
N ILE A 302 6.43 2.94 -5.77
CA ILE A 302 6.51 2.15 -7.01
C ILE A 302 7.71 2.60 -7.85
N SER A 303 7.94 3.90 -7.99
CA SER A 303 9.08 4.39 -8.80
C SER A 303 10.42 4.00 -8.21
N ARG A 304 10.50 3.82 -6.89
CA ARG A 304 11.71 3.43 -6.18
C ARG A 304 12.10 1.96 -6.34
N LEU A 305 11.20 1.15 -6.87
CA LEU A 305 11.57 -0.21 -7.28
C LEU A 305 12.68 -0.21 -8.35
N PHE A 306 12.86 0.89 -9.07
CA PHE A 306 13.80 1.03 -10.20
C PHE A 306 15.03 1.88 -9.88
N ASP A 307 15.28 2.17 -8.59
CA ASP A 307 16.47 2.89 -8.12
C ASP A 307 17.72 1.99 -8.10
#